data_d9604b254317d6a0b99aaeb367b9c64e
#
_entry.id   d9604b254317d6a0b99aaeb367b9c64e
#
_cell.length_a   1.000
_cell.length_b   1.000
_cell.length_c   1.000
_cell.angle_alpha   90.00
_cell.angle_beta   90.00
_cell.angle_gamma   90.00
#
_symmetry.space_group_name_H-M   'P 1'
#
loop_
_entity.id
_entity.type
_entity.pdbx_description
1 polymer ?
#
loop_
_entity_poly.entity_id
_entity_poly.type
_entity_poly.pdbx_seq_one_letter_code
_entity_poly.pdbx_strand_id
1 'polypeptide(L)'
;MLAVIVRFELKDEVRKMLADINVARKHIQKVVEDCRKIPGLKEKYFIMDPKTAAQGAMLLWEKQEDFDAYLKSAEYKATVLDICKGKPRIEVYVHTANLTDGVLI
;
A
#
# COMPACT_ATOMS: atom_id res chain seq x y z
N MET A 1 -11.57 -10.14 8.88
CA MET A 1 -10.41 -9.40 8.35
C MET A 1 -10.83 -8.24 7.46
N LEU A 2 -9.95 -7.29 7.28
CA LEU A 2 -10.21 -6.06 6.54
C LEU A 2 -9.37 -6.02 5.28
N ALA A 3 -9.98 -5.74 4.12
CA ALA A 3 -9.29 -5.54 2.87
C ALA A 3 -9.33 -4.06 2.50
N VAL A 4 -8.18 -3.48 2.18
CA VAL A 4 -8.06 -2.05 1.88
C VAL A 4 -7.39 -1.88 0.53
N ILE A 5 -7.91 -0.97 -0.28
CA ILE A 5 -7.26 -0.55 -1.52
C ILE A 5 -6.86 0.91 -1.36
N VAL A 6 -5.58 1.19 -1.56
CA VAL A 6 -5.02 2.54 -1.54
C VAL A 6 -4.51 2.86 -2.94
N ARG A 7 -4.90 4.01 -3.49
CA ARG A 7 -4.42 4.49 -4.80
C ARG A 7 -3.99 5.93 -4.68
N PHE A 8 -2.91 6.28 -5.36
CA PHE A 8 -2.42 7.66 -5.37
C PHE A 8 -1.56 7.93 -6.61
N GLU A 9 -1.51 9.20 -6.99
CA GLU A 9 -0.59 9.66 -8.02
C GLU A 9 0.70 10.13 -7.36
N LEU A 10 1.83 9.87 -8.02
CA LEU A 10 3.13 10.31 -7.55
C LEU A 10 3.36 11.78 -7.87
N LYS A 11 4.04 12.50 -6.98
CA LYS A 11 4.62 13.80 -7.30
C LYS A 11 5.55 13.65 -8.51
N ASP A 12 5.65 14.69 -9.34
CA ASP A 12 6.40 14.62 -10.60
C ASP A 12 7.87 14.25 -10.39
N GLU A 13 8.53 14.81 -9.37
CA GLU A 13 9.91 14.50 -9.05
C GLU A 13 10.10 13.05 -8.61
N VAL A 14 9.14 12.49 -7.87
CA VAL A 14 9.18 11.09 -7.45
C VAL A 14 8.96 10.16 -8.64
N ARG A 15 8.00 10.49 -9.50
CA ARG A 15 7.74 9.70 -10.71
C ARG A 15 8.96 9.64 -11.62
N LYS A 16 9.65 10.76 -11.81
CA LYS A 16 10.89 10.81 -12.59
C LYS A 16 12.00 9.94 -11.99
N MET A 17 12.15 9.98 -10.67
CA MET A 17 13.13 9.16 -9.96
C MET A 17 12.83 7.68 -10.09
N LEU A 18 11.56 7.28 -9.95
CA LEU A 18 11.12 5.88 -10.02
C LEU A 18 10.98 5.36 -11.46
N ALA A 19 11.17 6.21 -12.48
CA ALA A 19 11.24 5.77 -13.86
C ALA A 19 12.49 4.93 -14.14
N ASP A 20 13.56 5.11 -13.36
CA ASP A 20 14.71 4.22 -13.40
C ASP A 20 14.36 2.91 -12.68
N ILE A 21 14.39 1.79 -13.43
CA ILE A 21 13.95 0.49 -12.91
C ILE A 21 14.82 0.02 -11.73
N ASN A 22 16.09 0.35 -11.70
CA ASN A 22 16.97 -0.04 -10.60
C ASN A 22 16.64 0.73 -9.31
N VAL A 23 16.34 2.03 -9.45
CA VAL A 23 15.90 2.88 -8.32
C VAL A 23 14.54 2.39 -7.80
N ALA A 24 13.59 2.14 -8.70
CA ALA A 24 12.26 1.66 -8.34
C ALA A 24 12.32 0.31 -7.60
N ARG A 25 13.15 -0.61 -8.08
CA ARG A 25 13.31 -1.94 -7.47
C ARG A 25 13.85 -1.83 -6.04
N LYS A 26 14.89 -1.02 -5.82
CA LYS A 26 15.47 -0.80 -4.48
C LYS A 26 14.44 -0.16 -3.54
N HIS A 27 13.70 0.82 -4.04
CA HIS A 27 12.66 1.48 -3.26
C HIS A 27 11.58 0.48 -2.80
N ILE A 28 11.07 -0.33 -3.73
CA ILE A 28 10.04 -1.34 -3.42
C ILE A 28 10.58 -2.39 -2.46
N GLN A 29 11.81 -2.86 -2.63
CA GLN A 29 12.44 -3.82 -1.72
C GLN A 29 12.48 -3.30 -0.28
N LYS A 30 12.86 -2.02 -0.11
CA LYS A 30 12.89 -1.39 1.21
C LYS A 30 11.48 -1.29 1.82
N VAL A 31 10.51 -0.86 1.02
CA VAL A 31 9.12 -0.75 1.49
C VAL A 31 8.56 -2.11 1.89
N VAL A 32 8.86 -3.16 1.13
CA VAL A 32 8.44 -4.54 1.46
C VAL A 32 9.00 -4.96 2.81
N GLU A 33 10.30 -4.74 3.04
CA GLU A 33 10.93 -5.09 4.32
C GLU A 33 10.33 -4.32 5.50
N ASP A 34 10.10 -3.03 5.33
CA ASP A 34 9.48 -2.20 6.36
C ASP A 34 8.03 -2.64 6.63
N CYS A 35 7.28 -2.98 5.58
CA CYS A 35 5.89 -3.46 5.72
C CYS A 35 5.77 -4.79 6.46
N ARG A 36 6.75 -5.68 6.32
CA ARG A 36 6.77 -6.95 7.06
C ARG A 36 6.76 -6.77 8.58
N LYS A 37 7.18 -5.61 9.06
CA LYS A 37 7.25 -5.27 10.48
C LYS A 37 5.98 -4.59 11.00
N ILE A 38 5.02 -4.26 10.13
CA ILE A 38 3.80 -3.55 10.52
C ILE A 38 2.85 -4.52 11.23
N PRO A 39 2.46 -4.23 12.49
CA PRO A 39 1.53 -5.10 13.22
C PRO A 39 0.20 -5.24 12.51
N GLY A 40 -0.30 -6.47 12.39
CA GLY A 40 -1.61 -6.77 11.84
C GLY A 40 -1.72 -6.73 10.32
N LEU A 41 -0.67 -6.32 9.61
CA LEU A 41 -0.66 -6.39 8.15
C LEU A 41 -0.33 -7.82 7.71
N LYS A 42 -1.32 -8.50 7.14
CA LYS A 42 -1.21 -9.91 6.74
C LYS A 42 -0.64 -10.08 5.34
N GLU A 43 -1.05 -9.22 4.42
CA GLU A 43 -0.60 -9.28 3.04
C GLU A 43 -0.67 -7.89 2.42
N LYS A 44 0.21 -7.63 1.46
CA LYS A 44 0.20 -6.40 0.68
C LYS A 44 0.65 -6.69 -0.74
N TYR A 45 -0.18 -6.32 -1.70
CA TYR A 45 0.15 -6.38 -3.13
C TYR A 45 0.38 -4.96 -3.63
N PHE A 46 1.56 -4.72 -4.20
CA PHE A 46 1.89 -3.43 -4.81
C PHE A 46 1.39 -3.44 -6.25
N ILE A 47 0.62 -2.44 -6.63
CA ILE A 47 0.02 -2.33 -7.95
C ILE A 47 0.35 -0.98 -8.59
N MET A 48 0.37 -0.96 -9.92
CA MET A 48 0.60 0.26 -10.69
C MET A 48 -0.34 0.26 -11.89
N ASP A 49 -0.96 1.40 -12.17
CA ASP A 49 -1.73 1.57 -13.39
C ASP A 49 -0.75 1.73 -14.58
N PRO A 50 -0.79 0.82 -15.57
CA PRO A 50 0.16 0.87 -16.67
C PRO A 50 -0.03 2.08 -17.60
N LYS A 51 -1.21 2.70 -17.59
CA LYS A 51 -1.53 3.86 -18.45
C LYS A 51 -1.11 5.18 -17.82
N THR A 52 -1.35 5.34 -16.51
CA THR A 52 -1.17 6.61 -15.81
C THR A 52 0.05 6.62 -14.89
N ALA A 53 0.64 5.44 -14.63
CA ALA A 53 1.68 5.23 -13.62
C ALA A 53 1.21 5.54 -12.19
N ALA A 54 -0.10 5.67 -11.97
CA ALA A 54 -0.64 5.79 -10.62
C ALA A 54 -0.27 4.56 -9.80
N GLN A 55 0.13 4.78 -8.55
CA GLN A 55 0.57 3.73 -7.65
C GLN A 55 -0.55 3.30 -6.72
N GLY A 56 -0.44 2.10 -6.19
CA GLY A 56 -1.40 1.64 -5.21
C GLY A 56 -0.97 0.37 -4.52
N ALA A 57 -1.83 -0.06 -3.60
CA ALA A 57 -1.65 -1.32 -2.90
C ALA A 57 -3.00 -1.90 -2.53
N MET A 58 -3.06 -3.23 -2.53
CA MET A 58 -4.13 -4.00 -1.91
C MET A 58 -3.57 -4.57 -0.63
N LEU A 59 -4.18 -4.22 0.52
CA LEU A 59 -3.70 -4.61 1.84
C LEU A 59 -4.73 -5.48 2.55
N LEU A 60 -4.25 -6.48 3.24
CA LEU A 60 -5.09 -7.35 4.07
C LEU A 60 -4.67 -7.17 5.53
N TRP A 61 -5.63 -6.71 6.35
CA TRP A 61 -5.43 -6.41 7.77
C TRP A 61 -6.18 -7.40 8.64
N GLU A 62 -5.58 -7.74 9.77
CA GLU A 62 -6.24 -8.60 10.74
C GLU A 62 -7.38 -7.88 11.44
N LYS A 63 -7.16 -6.63 11.86
CA LYS A 63 -8.13 -5.82 12.62
C LYS A 63 -8.20 -4.38 12.12
N GLN A 64 -9.36 -3.75 12.31
CA GLN A 64 -9.56 -2.34 12.02
C GLN A 64 -8.58 -1.45 12.79
N GLU A 65 -8.32 -1.76 14.06
CA GLU A 65 -7.42 -0.99 14.91
C GLU A 65 -5.99 -0.94 14.36
N ASP A 66 -5.53 -2.04 13.75
CA ASP A 66 -4.20 -2.10 13.14
C ASP A 66 -4.10 -1.18 11.92
N PHE A 67 -5.15 -1.15 11.11
CA PHE A 67 -5.22 -0.24 9.96
C PHE A 67 -5.30 1.22 10.42
N ASP A 68 -6.10 1.53 11.44
CA ASP A 68 -6.21 2.88 12.00
C ASP A 68 -4.85 3.36 12.52
N ALA A 69 -4.11 2.50 13.21
CA ALA A 69 -2.76 2.80 13.69
C ALA A 69 -1.79 3.04 12.53
N TYR A 70 -1.90 2.25 11.46
CA TYR A 70 -1.08 2.43 10.25
C TYR A 70 -1.27 3.80 9.62
N LEU A 71 -2.50 4.28 9.51
CA LEU A 71 -2.80 5.59 8.91
C LEU A 71 -2.16 6.76 9.68
N LYS A 72 -1.82 6.55 10.95
CA LYS A 72 -1.15 7.54 11.80
C LYS A 72 0.36 7.32 11.89
N SER A 73 0.88 6.30 11.24
CA SER A 73 2.28 5.89 11.36
C SER A 73 3.22 6.74 10.51
N ALA A 74 4.49 6.77 10.92
CA ALA A 74 5.56 7.37 10.12
C ALA A 74 5.76 6.62 8.80
N GLU A 75 5.52 5.31 8.77
CA GLU A 75 5.62 4.49 7.57
C GLU A 75 4.62 4.92 6.51
N TYR A 76 3.34 5.10 6.86
CA TYR A 76 2.32 5.58 5.94
C TYR A 76 2.65 6.98 5.42
N LYS A 77 3.11 7.86 6.31
CA LYS A 77 3.53 9.21 5.92
C LYS A 77 4.65 9.15 4.87
N ALA A 78 5.70 8.39 5.15
CA ALA A 78 6.87 8.32 4.28
C ALA A 78 6.59 7.62 2.94
N THR A 79 5.77 6.57 2.93
CA THR A 79 5.56 5.73 1.74
C THR A 79 4.35 6.14 0.90
N VAL A 80 3.46 6.96 1.44
CA VAL A 80 2.27 7.41 0.72
C VAL A 80 2.14 8.93 0.75
N LEU A 81 1.99 9.53 1.93
CA LEU A 81 1.65 10.96 2.02
C LEU A 81 2.73 11.87 1.48
N ASP A 82 4.00 11.58 1.75
CA ASP A 82 5.13 12.42 1.33
C ASP A 82 5.41 12.35 -0.17
N ILE A 83 5.02 11.26 -0.83
CA ILE A 83 5.25 11.06 -2.26
C ILE A 83 3.99 11.24 -3.11
N CYS A 84 2.85 11.42 -2.48
CA CYS A 84 1.54 11.52 -3.12
C CYS A 84 1.28 12.94 -3.63
N LYS A 85 0.79 13.03 -4.87
CA LYS A 85 0.25 14.26 -5.44
C LYS A 85 -1.22 14.37 -5.04
N GLY A 86 -1.53 15.31 -4.15
CA GLY A 86 -2.87 15.43 -3.60
C GLY A 86 -3.13 14.42 -2.48
N LYS A 87 -4.35 13.92 -2.39
CA LYS A 87 -4.76 12.95 -1.36
C LYS A 87 -4.85 11.55 -1.94
N PRO A 88 -4.42 10.52 -1.21
CA PRO A 88 -4.64 9.14 -1.62
C PRO A 88 -6.14 8.80 -1.57
N ARG A 89 -6.56 7.93 -2.47
CA ARG A 89 -7.90 7.35 -2.46
C ARG A 89 -7.85 6.04 -1.69
N ILE A 90 -8.70 5.90 -0.67
CA ILE A 90 -8.74 4.72 0.20
C ILE A 90 -10.13 4.10 0.12
N GLU A 91 -10.19 2.80 -0.16
CA GLU A 91 -11.41 1.99 -0.16
C GLU A 91 -11.25 0.88 0.87
N VAL A 92 -12.25 0.69 1.73
CA VAL A 92 -12.21 -0.29 2.82
C VAL A 92 -13.36 -1.28 2.66
N TYR A 93 -13.04 -2.57 2.75
CA TYR A 93 -13.97 -3.66 2.57
C TYR A 93 -13.78 -4.71 3.65
N VAL A 94 -14.83 -5.45 3.97
CA VAL A 94 -14.69 -6.68 4.76
C VAL A 94 -14.16 -7.78 3.87
N HIS A 95 -13.10 -8.46 4.32
CA HIS A 95 -12.52 -9.60 3.61
C HIS A 95 -13.31 -10.86 3.94
N THR A 96 -14.11 -11.34 3.00
CA THR A 96 -15.08 -12.44 3.23
C THR A 96 -14.53 -13.82 2.93
N ALA A 97 -13.63 -13.93 1.97
CA ALA A 97 -13.04 -15.20 1.55
C ALA A 97 -11.79 -14.99 0.71
N ASN A 98 -10.93 -15.98 0.65
CA ASN A 98 -9.86 -16.06 -0.33
C ASN A 98 -9.60 -17.51 -0.74
N LEU A 99 -8.81 -17.72 -1.77
CA LEU A 99 -8.59 -19.06 -2.33
C LEU A 99 -7.76 -19.95 -1.41
N THR A 100 -6.89 -19.35 -0.60
CA THR A 100 -6.00 -20.08 0.31
C THR A 100 -6.74 -20.56 1.55
N ASP A 101 -7.49 -19.66 2.19
CA ASP A 101 -8.11 -19.92 3.51
C ASP A 101 -9.60 -20.27 3.43
N GLY A 102 -10.23 -20.05 2.28
CA GLY A 102 -11.67 -20.26 2.12
C GLY A 102 -12.48 -19.13 2.74
N VAL A 103 -13.64 -19.49 3.31
CA VAL A 103 -14.58 -18.54 3.91
C VAL A 103 -14.07 -18.07 5.27
N LEU A 104 -14.11 -16.72 5.48
CA LEU A 104 -13.59 -16.06 6.69
C LEU A 104 -14.70 -15.45 7.57
N ILE A 105 -15.93 -15.49 7.09
CA ILE A 105 -17.09 -14.96 7.82
C ILE A 105 -18.01 -16.05 8.31
#